data_1098e7081cfb4c473455e340df8da3c5
#
_entry.id   1098e7081cfb4c473455e340df8da3c5
#
_cell.length_a   1.000
_cell.length_b   1.000
_cell.length_c   1.000
_cell.angle_alpha   90.00
_cell.angle_beta   90.00
_cell.angle_gamma   90.00
#
_symmetry.space_group_name_H-M   'P 1'
#
loop_
_entity.id
_entity.type
_entity.pdbx_description
1 polymer ?
#
loop_
_entity_poly.entity_id
_entity_poly.type
_entity_poly.pdbx_seq_one_letter_code
_entity_poly.pdbx_strand_id
1 'polypeptide(L)'
;ELSTHPGQWGPNGQVSPVVGYEERKFNTTCLLSVRLGISRTRAGQMVDHGNALMNIGFGPVEAMDRSGVLDSTKASLVTRRLEDVPVPVALEVQDKVLPQAPRRTVSQVGRDIERALIEVDPDGHDERTRANVSRRCVSRPKPAGEGLCQVRLLLPTMDALLLDSTLDA
;
A
#
# COMPACT_ATOMS: atom_id res chain seq x y z
N GLU A 1 -7.64 5.17 -33.33
CA GLU A 1 -6.66 6.26 -33.14
C GLU A 1 -5.51 5.71 -32.32
N LEU A 2 -4.37 5.44 -32.98
CA LEU A 2 -3.14 4.97 -32.36
C LEU A 2 -2.47 6.19 -31.71
N SER A 3 -2.50 6.26 -30.37
CA SER A 3 -1.75 7.25 -29.61
C SER A 3 -0.25 6.97 -29.79
N THR A 4 0.38 7.75 -30.66
CA THR A 4 1.84 7.75 -30.83
C THR A 4 2.49 8.47 -29.66
N HIS A 5 2.99 7.73 -28.67
CA HIS A 5 3.88 8.28 -27.66
C HIS A 5 5.24 8.60 -28.33
N PRO A 6 5.82 9.79 -28.09
CA PRO A 6 7.13 10.12 -28.62
C PRO A 6 8.19 9.18 -28.04
N GLY A 7 8.86 8.41 -28.90
CA GLY A 7 9.97 7.54 -28.50
C GLY A 7 11.20 8.36 -28.05
N GLN A 8 11.99 7.82 -27.15
CA GLN A 8 13.30 8.41 -26.80
C GLN A 8 14.31 8.16 -27.93
N TRP A 9 14.99 9.21 -28.35
CA TRP A 9 16.04 9.13 -29.37
C TRP A 9 17.31 8.51 -28.77
N GLY A 10 17.72 7.38 -29.31
CA GLY A 10 19.02 6.78 -28.98
C GLY A 10 20.18 7.46 -29.76
N PRO A 11 21.45 7.18 -29.38
CA PRO A 11 22.64 7.79 -29.97
C PRO A 11 22.76 7.59 -31.49
N ASN A 12 22.10 6.61 -32.06
CA ASN A 12 22.15 6.24 -33.48
C ASN A 12 20.88 6.63 -34.25
N GLY A 13 20.05 7.55 -33.75
CA GLY A 13 18.81 7.97 -34.41
C GLY A 13 17.70 6.91 -34.41
N GLN A 14 17.88 5.78 -33.74
CA GLN A 14 16.83 4.77 -33.58
C GLN A 14 15.87 5.21 -32.45
N VAL A 15 14.58 5.20 -32.77
CA VAL A 15 13.53 5.43 -31.77
C VAL A 15 13.38 4.13 -30.97
N SER A 16 13.88 4.14 -29.74
CA SER A 16 13.60 3.02 -28.81
C SER A 16 12.12 2.99 -28.46
N PRO A 17 11.45 1.82 -28.50
CA PRO A 17 10.08 1.71 -28.06
C PRO A 17 9.96 2.21 -26.61
N VAL A 18 8.97 3.05 -26.33
CA VAL A 18 8.70 3.48 -24.95
C VAL A 18 8.27 2.26 -24.16
N VAL A 19 9.14 1.81 -23.28
CA VAL A 19 8.87 0.67 -22.38
C VAL A 19 7.69 1.04 -21.48
N GLY A 20 6.64 0.24 -21.49
CA GLY A 20 5.43 0.45 -20.69
C GLY A 20 5.75 0.48 -19.18
N TYR A 21 4.87 1.10 -18.40
CA TYR A 21 5.02 1.20 -16.94
C TYR A 21 5.24 -0.19 -16.28
N GLU A 22 4.44 -1.18 -16.64
CA GLU A 22 4.50 -2.53 -16.08
C GLU A 22 5.83 -3.21 -16.41
N GLU A 23 6.32 -3.03 -17.62
CA GLU A 23 7.61 -3.60 -18.02
C GLU A 23 8.78 -2.92 -17.29
N ARG A 24 8.73 -1.60 -17.13
CA ARG A 24 9.73 -0.88 -16.31
C ARG A 24 9.71 -1.33 -14.86
N LYS A 25 8.51 -1.47 -14.27
CA LYS A 25 8.33 -1.98 -12.90
C LYS A 25 8.90 -3.39 -12.77
N PHE A 26 8.59 -4.27 -13.71
CA PHE A 26 9.11 -5.64 -13.73
C PHE A 26 10.65 -5.66 -13.82
N ASN A 27 11.22 -4.92 -14.76
CA ASN A 27 12.67 -4.85 -14.96
C ASN A 27 13.38 -4.27 -13.72
N THR A 28 12.85 -3.20 -13.14
CA THR A 28 13.37 -2.61 -11.90
C THR A 28 13.32 -3.60 -10.74
N THR A 29 12.21 -4.32 -10.59
CA THR A 29 12.04 -5.35 -9.57
C THR A 29 13.06 -6.48 -9.73
N CYS A 30 13.29 -6.96 -10.95
CA CYS A 30 14.26 -8.00 -11.22
C CYS A 30 15.70 -7.54 -10.92
N LEU A 31 16.06 -6.34 -11.38
CA LEU A 31 17.38 -5.77 -11.12
C LEU A 31 17.64 -5.57 -9.63
N LEU A 32 16.65 -5.05 -8.90
CA LEU A 32 16.76 -4.83 -7.47
C LEU A 32 16.89 -6.15 -6.70
N SER A 33 16.11 -7.17 -7.10
CA SER A 33 16.17 -8.52 -6.54
C SER A 33 17.58 -9.13 -6.65
N VAL A 34 18.18 -9.06 -7.85
CA VAL A 34 19.52 -9.58 -8.09
C VAL A 34 20.58 -8.78 -7.33
N ARG A 35 20.48 -7.46 -7.36
CA ARG A 35 21.50 -6.57 -6.79
C ARG A 35 21.55 -6.64 -5.26
N LEU A 36 20.40 -6.81 -4.61
CA LEU A 36 20.27 -6.89 -3.15
C LEU A 36 20.25 -8.33 -2.62
N GLY A 37 20.23 -9.35 -3.47
CA GLY A 37 20.12 -10.75 -3.03
C GLY A 37 18.80 -11.07 -2.31
N ILE A 38 17.71 -10.40 -2.65
CA ILE A 38 16.40 -10.56 -2.03
C ILE A 38 15.40 -11.20 -3.00
N SER A 39 14.29 -11.72 -2.46
CA SER A 39 13.22 -12.27 -3.31
C SER A 39 12.59 -11.19 -4.20
N ARG A 40 12.11 -11.59 -5.39
CA ARG A 40 11.36 -10.69 -6.29
C ARG A 40 10.14 -10.07 -5.62
N THR A 41 9.45 -10.82 -4.75
CA THR A 41 8.33 -10.30 -3.97
C THR A 41 8.76 -9.14 -3.08
N ARG A 42 9.89 -9.27 -2.37
CA ARG A 42 10.42 -8.20 -1.53
C ARG A 42 10.88 -7.00 -2.35
N ALA A 43 11.57 -7.24 -3.45
CA ALA A 43 11.99 -6.19 -4.39
C ALA A 43 10.78 -5.44 -4.96
N GLY A 44 9.71 -6.16 -5.36
CA GLY A 44 8.46 -5.57 -5.82
C GLY A 44 7.81 -4.67 -4.77
N GLN A 45 7.75 -5.12 -3.52
CA GLN A 45 7.23 -4.31 -2.41
C GLN A 45 8.03 -3.01 -2.21
N MET A 46 9.34 -3.04 -2.39
CA MET A 46 10.19 -1.85 -2.30
C MET A 46 9.94 -0.88 -3.46
N VAL A 47 9.76 -1.39 -4.67
CA VAL A 47 9.41 -0.58 -5.85
C VAL A 47 8.03 0.04 -5.67
N ASP A 48 7.05 -0.72 -5.21
CA ASP A 48 5.69 -0.22 -4.96
C ASP A 48 5.68 0.86 -3.86
N HIS A 49 6.45 0.63 -2.78
CA HIS A 49 6.61 1.63 -1.73
C HIS A 49 7.24 2.93 -2.25
N GLY A 50 8.34 2.84 -3.01
CA GLY A 50 8.98 4.02 -3.62
C GLY A 50 8.03 4.77 -4.57
N ASN A 51 7.28 4.05 -5.39
CA ASN A 51 6.30 4.65 -6.27
C ASN A 51 5.16 5.34 -5.50
N ALA A 52 4.66 4.72 -4.42
CA ALA A 52 3.62 5.29 -3.58
C ALA A 52 4.07 6.60 -2.91
N LEU A 53 5.31 6.66 -2.43
CA LEU A 53 5.88 7.88 -1.85
C LEU A 53 6.03 9.02 -2.86
N MET A 54 6.19 8.71 -4.15
CA MET A 54 6.29 9.71 -5.23
C MET A 54 4.93 10.23 -5.69
N ASN A 55 3.81 9.67 -5.22
CA ASN A 55 2.48 10.16 -5.54
C ASN A 55 2.20 11.51 -4.88
N ILE A 56 1.38 12.32 -5.56
CA ILE A 56 0.92 13.61 -5.04
C ILE A 56 0.19 13.38 -3.70
N GLY A 57 0.55 14.17 -2.68
CA GLY A 57 -0.04 14.08 -1.35
C GLY A 57 0.77 13.31 -0.32
N PHE A 58 1.85 12.61 -0.70
CA PHE A 58 2.69 11.86 0.24
C PHE A 58 4.04 12.49 0.56
N GLY A 59 4.25 13.75 0.17
CA GLY A 59 5.49 14.48 0.46
C GLY A 59 5.89 14.51 1.94
N PRO A 60 4.98 14.73 2.90
CA PRO A 60 5.31 14.69 4.33
C PRO A 60 5.84 13.32 4.79
N VAL A 61 5.17 12.23 4.39
CA VAL A 61 5.60 10.86 4.70
C VAL A 61 6.95 10.53 4.03
N GLU A 62 7.12 10.93 2.77
CA GLU A 62 8.36 10.73 2.00
C GLU A 62 9.55 11.41 2.70
N ALA A 63 9.39 12.65 3.11
CA ALA A 63 10.44 13.39 3.80
C ALA A 63 10.87 12.71 5.12
N MET A 64 9.91 12.17 5.89
CA MET A 64 10.19 11.48 7.14
C MET A 64 10.81 10.09 6.93
N ASP A 65 10.39 9.34 5.92
CA ASP A 65 10.98 8.04 5.56
C ASP A 65 12.42 8.23 5.05
N ARG A 66 12.63 9.18 4.14
CA ARG A 66 13.95 9.48 3.58
C ARG A 66 14.96 9.98 4.64
N SER A 67 14.51 10.75 5.61
CA SER A 67 15.36 11.22 6.72
C SER A 67 15.58 10.16 7.81
N GLY A 68 14.92 8.99 7.71
CA GLY A 68 15.00 7.93 8.70
C GLY A 68 14.27 8.22 10.02
N VAL A 69 13.48 9.31 10.09
CA VAL A 69 12.64 9.64 11.25
C VAL A 69 11.46 8.70 11.37
N LEU A 70 10.89 8.29 10.24
CA LEU A 70 9.81 7.30 10.19
C LEU A 70 10.34 6.00 9.59
N ASP A 71 10.05 4.88 10.25
CA ASP A 71 10.35 3.54 9.74
C ASP A 71 9.57 3.25 8.45
N SER A 72 10.22 2.67 7.44
CA SER A 72 9.62 2.38 6.13
C SER A 72 8.39 1.47 6.19
N THR A 73 8.26 0.64 7.23
CA THR A 73 7.05 -0.18 7.43
C THR A 73 5.86 0.71 7.80
N LYS A 74 6.09 1.72 8.64
CA LYS A 74 5.06 2.71 9.00
C LYS A 74 4.75 3.63 7.83
N ALA A 75 5.76 4.10 7.10
CA ALA A 75 5.59 4.90 5.90
C ALA A 75 4.74 4.15 4.85
N SER A 76 5.05 2.88 4.59
CA SER A 76 4.27 1.99 3.71
C SER A 76 2.84 1.74 4.21
N LEU A 77 2.62 1.71 5.53
CA LEU A 77 1.27 1.63 6.08
C LEU A 77 0.47 2.91 5.80
N VAL A 78 1.07 4.09 6.02
CA VAL A 78 0.42 5.38 5.77
C VAL A 78 0.05 5.53 4.30
N THR A 79 0.99 5.32 3.36
CA THR A 79 0.71 5.42 1.92
C THR A 79 -0.40 4.47 1.50
N ARG A 80 -0.35 3.20 1.89
CA ARG A 80 -1.35 2.19 1.53
C ARG A 80 -2.75 2.47 2.11
N ARG A 81 -2.83 3.09 3.30
CA ARG A 81 -4.11 3.42 3.92
C ARG A 81 -4.75 4.67 3.34
N LEU A 82 -3.96 5.54 2.73
CA LEU A 82 -4.39 6.81 2.19
C LEU A 82 -4.36 6.85 0.64
N GLU A 83 -4.00 5.76 -0.03
CA GLU A 83 -3.87 5.68 -1.49
C GLU A 83 -5.16 6.04 -2.23
N ASP A 84 -6.29 5.57 -1.72
CA ASP A 84 -7.63 5.80 -2.30
C ASP A 84 -8.35 7.02 -1.68
N VAL A 85 -7.64 7.84 -0.92
CA VAL A 85 -8.21 9.01 -0.22
C VAL A 85 -7.92 10.28 -1.00
N PRO A 86 -8.86 11.24 -1.10
CA PRO A 86 -8.60 12.53 -1.75
C PRO A 86 -7.37 13.24 -1.15
N VAL A 87 -6.54 13.84 -2.01
CA VAL A 87 -5.26 14.46 -1.59
C VAL A 87 -5.39 15.44 -0.42
N PRO A 88 -6.37 16.36 -0.38
CA PRO A 88 -6.53 17.27 0.76
C PRO A 88 -6.79 16.54 2.08
N VAL A 89 -7.63 15.51 2.06
CA VAL A 89 -7.94 14.67 3.23
C VAL A 89 -6.71 13.87 3.66
N ALA A 90 -5.98 13.29 2.69
CA ALA A 90 -4.76 12.54 2.96
C ALA A 90 -3.68 13.42 3.63
N LEU A 91 -3.53 14.67 3.21
CA LEU A 91 -2.60 15.62 3.83
C LEU A 91 -3.04 15.97 5.26
N GLU A 92 -4.31 16.26 5.48
CA GLU A 92 -4.82 16.58 6.82
C GLU A 92 -4.68 15.40 7.81
N VAL A 93 -4.94 14.18 7.35
CA VAL A 93 -4.72 12.96 8.15
C VAL A 93 -3.23 12.79 8.49
N GLN A 94 -2.33 13.04 7.52
CA GLN A 94 -0.89 13.01 7.77
C GLN A 94 -0.46 14.03 8.81
N ASP A 95 -0.95 15.27 8.75
CA ASP A 95 -0.65 16.31 9.73
C ASP A 95 -1.04 15.91 11.17
N LYS A 96 -2.13 15.16 11.33
CA LYS A 96 -2.56 14.64 12.64
C LYS A 96 -1.74 13.46 13.13
N VAL A 97 -1.34 12.56 12.23
CA VAL A 97 -0.75 11.25 12.58
C VAL A 97 0.78 11.29 12.62
N LEU A 98 1.44 11.93 11.64
CA LEU A 98 2.89 11.87 11.47
C LEU A 98 3.70 12.40 12.67
N PRO A 99 3.31 13.47 13.38
CA PRO A 99 4.09 13.98 14.51
C PRO A 99 4.32 12.94 15.61
N GLN A 100 3.40 11.99 15.76
CA GLN A 100 3.49 10.95 16.78
C GLN A 100 3.92 9.58 16.24
N ALA A 101 3.83 9.35 14.93
CA ALA A 101 4.11 8.08 14.29
C ALA A 101 5.49 7.48 14.61
N PRO A 102 6.59 8.24 14.75
CA PRO A 102 7.89 7.67 15.12
C PRO A 102 7.86 6.91 16.45
N ARG A 103 7.10 7.40 17.43
CA ARG A 103 6.99 6.82 18.78
C ARG A 103 5.91 5.75 18.93
N ARG A 104 5.11 5.53 17.90
CA ARG A 104 4.00 4.57 17.88
C ARG A 104 4.42 3.25 17.26
N THR A 105 3.78 2.16 17.65
CA THR A 105 3.89 0.88 16.94
C THR A 105 3.12 0.95 15.61
N VAL A 106 3.42 0.06 14.67
CA VAL A 106 2.70 -0.04 13.37
C VAL A 106 1.18 -0.16 13.58
N SER A 107 0.75 -1.00 14.54
CA SER A 107 -0.67 -1.17 14.86
C SER A 107 -1.31 0.10 15.47
N GLN A 108 -0.57 0.86 16.25
CA GLN A 108 -1.05 2.14 16.79
C GLN A 108 -1.18 3.18 15.68
N VAL A 109 -0.18 3.29 14.78
CA VAL A 109 -0.26 4.19 13.61
C VAL A 109 -1.49 3.84 12.76
N GLY A 110 -1.77 2.55 12.53
CA GLY A 110 -2.96 2.13 11.78
C GLY A 110 -4.27 2.57 12.43
N ARG A 111 -4.38 2.50 13.76
CA ARG A 111 -5.56 2.98 14.51
C ARG A 111 -5.65 4.50 14.53
N ASP A 112 -4.51 5.20 14.60
CA ASP A 112 -4.48 6.66 14.58
C ASP A 112 -4.93 7.19 13.21
N ILE A 113 -4.51 6.54 12.11
CA ILE A 113 -4.99 6.85 10.74
C ILE A 113 -6.50 6.66 10.63
N GLU A 114 -7.02 5.52 11.10
CA GLU A 114 -8.46 5.22 11.05
C GLU A 114 -9.27 6.28 11.80
N ARG A 115 -8.83 6.64 13.02
CA ARG A 115 -9.48 7.69 13.81
C ARG A 115 -9.43 9.04 13.12
N ALA A 116 -8.28 9.41 12.55
CA ALA A 116 -8.12 10.67 11.83
C ALA A 116 -8.98 10.71 10.56
N LEU A 117 -9.12 9.61 9.82
CA LEU A 117 -10.01 9.52 8.66
C LEU A 117 -11.48 9.72 9.02
N ILE A 118 -11.95 9.12 10.13
CA ILE A 118 -13.32 9.30 10.61
C ILE A 118 -13.55 10.76 11.02
N GLU A 119 -12.56 11.41 11.60
CA GLU A 119 -12.67 12.79 12.05
C GLU A 119 -12.64 13.81 10.90
N VAL A 120 -11.78 13.59 9.90
CA VAL A 120 -11.55 14.53 8.79
C VAL A 120 -12.57 14.36 7.67
N ASP A 121 -12.95 13.12 7.36
CA ASP A 121 -13.81 12.78 6.22
C ASP A 121 -14.76 11.63 6.59
N PRO A 122 -15.76 11.89 7.47
CA PRO A 122 -16.68 10.85 7.93
C PRO A 122 -17.52 10.27 6.79
N ASP A 123 -18.02 11.09 5.88
CA ASP A 123 -18.86 10.66 4.77
C ASP A 123 -18.08 9.78 3.78
N GLY A 124 -16.90 10.22 3.38
CA GLY A 124 -16.02 9.43 2.51
C GLY A 124 -15.51 8.16 3.20
N HIS A 125 -15.31 8.18 4.54
CA HIS A 125 -15.00 6.96 5.30
C HIS A 125 -16.14 5.94 5.21
N ASP A 126 -17.39 6.36 5.36
CA ASP A 126 -18.56 5.52 5.25
C ASP A 126 -18.73 4.94 3.84
N GLU A 127 -18.50 5.74 2.80
CA GLU A 127 -18.51 5.27 1.41
C GLU A 127 -17.44 4.20 1.15
N ARG A 128 -16.20 4.44 1.59
CA ARG A 128 -15.11 3.47 1.48
C ARG A 128 -15.42 2.19 2.26
N THR A 129 -16.01 2.31 3.43
CA THR A 129 -16.42 1.16 4.24
C THR A 129 -17.46 0.32 3.52
N ARG A 130 -18.48 0.94 2.91
CA ARG A 130 -19.49 0.23 2.11
C ARG A 130 -18.88 -0.43 0.88
N ALA A 131 -17.98 0.27 0.17
CA ALA A 131 -17.28 -0.29 -0.97
C ALA A 131 -16.41 -1.50 -0.59
N ASN A 132 -15.79 -1.47 0.59
CA ASN A 132 -14.95 -2.56 1.09
C ASN A 132 -15.76 -3.83 1.43
N VAL A 133 -17.06 -3.75 1.70
CA VAL A 133 -17.91 -4.93 1.89
C VAL A 133 -17.90 -5.85 0.66
N SER A 134 -17.76 -5.27 -0.54
CA SER A 134 -17.63 -6.05 -1.79
C SER A 134 -16.33 -6.85 -1.88
N ARG A 135 -15.29 -6.47 -1.13
CA ARG A 135 -13.98 -7.15 -1.10
C ARG A 135 -13.95 -8.38 -0.18
N ARG A 136 -15.06 -8.70 0.49
CA ARG A 136 -15.15 -9.90 1.32
C ARG A 136 -14.77 -11.15 0.52
N CYS A 137 -13.91 -11.96 1.08
CA CYS A 137 -13.47 -13.19 0.42
C CYS A 137 -12.98 -14.24 1.41
N VAL A 138 -13.02 -15.49 0.96
CA VAL A 138 -12.39 -16.62 1.60
C VAL A 138 -11.24 -17.09 0.72
N SER A 139 -10.03 -17.14 1.25
CA SER A 139 -8.89 -17.64 0.49
C SER A 139 -9.00 -19.15 0.28
N ARG A 140 -8.41 -19.65 -0.81
CA ARG A 140 -8.21 -21.09 -0.94
C ARG A 140 -7.29 -21.59 0.18
N PRO A 141 -7.52 -22.84 0.69
CA PRO A 141 -6.62 -23.44 1.65
C PRO A 141 -5.18 -23.50 1.11
N LYS A 142 -4.22 -23.10 1.93
CA LYS A 142 -2.79 -23.22 1.64
C LYS A 142 -2.17 -24.18 2.65
N PRO A 143 -1.37 -25.17 2.23
CA PRO A 143 -0.67 -26.03 3.16
C PRO A 143 0.16 -25.23 4.16
N ALA A 144 0.00 -25.55 5.45
CA ALA A 144 0.75 -24.92 6.55
C ALA A 144 1.73 -25.88 7.24
N GLY A 145 1.88 -27.09 6.69
CA GLY A 145 2.73 -28.17 7.24
C GLY A 145 1.96 -29.11 8.19
N GLU A 146 2.51 -30.30 8.39
CA GLU A 146 2.02 -31.30 9.37
C GLU A 146 0.52 -31.62 9.28
N GLY A 147 -0.04 -31.67 8.05
CA GLY A 147 -1.45 -31.96 7.83
C GLY A 147 -2.40 -30.75 8.02
N LEU A 148 -1.86 -29.56 8.32
CA LEU A 148 -2.64 -28.34 8.49
C LEU A 148 -2.74 -27.54 7.21
N CYS A 149 -3.86 -26.83 7.06
CA CYS A 149 -4.08 -25.83 6.03
C CYS A 149 -4.48 -24.49 6.63
N GLN A 150 -3.93 -23.42 6.08
CA GLN A 150 -4.33 -22.06 6.42
C GLN A 150 -5.41 -21.56 5.46
N VAL A 151 -6.48 -21.00 6.00
CA VAL A 151 -7.51 -20.27 5.27
C VAL A 151 -7.55 -18.84 5.83
N ARG A 152 -7.62 -17.85 4.95
CA ARG A 152 -7.79 -16.43 5.34
C ARG A 152 -9.19 -15.97 4.96
N LEU A 153 -9.82 -15.31 5.91
CA LEU A 153 -11.12 -14.69 5.74
C LEU A 153 -10.94 -13.17 5.75
N LEU A 154 -11.58 -12.48 4.82
CA LEU A 154 -11.78 -11.04 4.83
C LEU A 154 -13.29 -10.80 4.93
N LEU A 155 -13.74 -10.30 6.06
CA LEU A 155 -15.15 -10.15 6.40
C LEU A 155 -15.41 -8.72 6.89
N PRO A 156 -16.67 -8.23 6.78
CA PRO A 156 -17.10 -7.06 7.53
C PRO A 156 -16.85 -7.25 9.03
N THR A 157 -16.56 -6.16 9.73
CA THR A 157 -16.18 -6.22 11.15
C THR A 157 -17.17 -6.99 12.01
N MET A 158 -18.47 -6.76 11.82
CA MET A 158 -19.51 -7.44 12.61
C MET A 158 -19.54 -8.94 12.35
N ASP A 159 -19.40 -9.36 11.08
CA ASP A 159 -19.38 -10.77 10.72
C ASP A 159 -18.12 -11.47 11.28
N ALA A 160 -16.99 -10.76 11.29
CA ALA A 160 -15.74 -11.28 11.85
C ALA A 160 -15.84 -11.46 13.38
N LEU A 161 -16.44 -10.50 14.11
CA LEU A 161 -16.67 -10.59 15.54
C LEU A 161 -17.67 -11.71 15.89
N LEU A 162 -18.71 -11.88 15.09
CA LEU A 162 -19.67 -12.97 15.27
C LEU A 162 -18.99 -14.33 15.07
N LEU A 163 -18.16 -14.47 14.04
CA LEU A 163 -17.40 -15.68 13.80
C LEU A 163 -16.45 -15.99 14.97
N ASP A 164 -15.71 -14.98 15.44
CA ASP A 164 -14.78 -15.09 16.57
C ASP A 164 -15.50 -15.59 17.82
N SER A 165 -16.62 -14.97 18.18
CA SER A 165 -17.44 -15.37 19.32
C SER A 165 -18.03 -16.78 19.20
N THR A 166 -18.27 -17.28 17.98
CA THR A 166 -18.78 -18.64 17.78
C THR A 166 -17.68 -19.70 17.84
N LEU A 167 -16.42 -19.32 17.60
CA LEU A 167 -15.29 -20.23 17.69
C LEU A 167 -14.81 -20.41 19.16
N ASP A 168 -15.10 -19.45 20.02
CA ASP A 168 -14.73 -19.49 21.45
C ASP A 168 -15.79 -20.21 22.33
N ALA A 169 -16.92 -20.63 21.73
CA ALA A 169 -18.02 -21.32 22.41
C ALA A 169 -17.86 -22.84 22.35
#